data_7e979897c2cdd1e76acfc9e997124ffa
#
_entry.id   7e979897c2cdd1e76acfc9e997124ffa
#
_cell.length_a   1.000
_cell.length_b   1.000
_cell.length_c   1.000
_cell.angle_alpha   90.00
_cell.angle_beta   90.00
_cell.angle_gamma   90.00
#
_symmetry.space_group_name_H-M   'P 1'
#
loop_
_entity.id
_entity.type
_entity.pdbx_description
1 polymer ?
#
loop_
_entity_poly.entity_id
_entity_poly.type
_entity_poly.pdbx_seq_one_letter_code
_entity_poly.pdbx_strand_id
1 'polypeptide(L)' 'MLKIREAIVVEGRYDKNTLSQLVDTVILETSGFGIFKDRETLALLRRIGAKRGLILLTDS' A
#
# COMPACT_ATOMS: atom_id res chain seq x y z
N MET A 1 -4.38 13.27 -12.63
CA MET A 1 -3.89 12.18 -11.77
C MET A 1 -2.60 12.58 -11.10
N LEU A 2 -2.53 12.46 -9.79
CA LEU A 2 -1.34 12.82 -9.03
C LEU A 2 -0.28 11.74 -9.14
N LYS A 3 0.93 12.14 -9.46
CA LYS A 3 2.08 11.24 -9.44
C LYS A 3 2.68 11.26 -8.04
N ILE A 4 2.72 10.10 -7.41
CA ILE A 4 3.25 9.95 -6.07
C ILE A 4 4.38 8.94 -6.12
N ARG A 5 5.53 9.32 -5.57
CA ARG A 5 6.70 8.44 -5.55
C ARG A 5 6.49 7.24 -4.63
N GLU A 6 5.92 7.48 -3.47
CA GLU A 6 5.71 6.45 -2.47
C GLU A 6 4.65 5.45 -2.94
N ALA A 7 4.82 4.18 -2.61
CA ALA A 7 3.78 3.19 -2.80
C ALA A 7 2.74 3.34 -1.69
N ILE A 8 1.49 3.06 -2.02
CA ILE A 8 0.40 3.17 -1.05
C ILE A 8 -0.03 1.77 -0.63
N VAL A 9 -0.08 1.54 0.66
CA VAL A 9 -0.59 0.29 1.23
C VAL A 9 -1.94 0.61 1.85
N VAL A 10 -2.99 -0.02 1.36
CA VAL A 10 -4.34 0.17 1.88
C VAL A 10 -4.74 -1.03 2.72
N GLU A 11 -5.29 -0.75 3.88
CA GLU A 11 -5.76 -1.77 4.80
C GLU A 11 -7.19 -1.43 5.19
N GLY A 12 -8.05 -2.44 5.17
CA GLY A 12 -9.43 -2.24 5.55
C GLY A 12 -10.33 -2.00 4.35
N ARG A 13 -11.16 -0.97 4.43
CA ARG A 13 -12.24 -0.73 3.48
C ARG A 13 -11.91 0.22 2.34
N TYR A 14 -10.66 0.60 2.21
CA TYR A 14 -10.27 1.51 1.14
C TYR A 14 -10.43 0.82 -0.21
N ASP A 15 -10.99 1.55 -1.16
CA ASP A 15 -11.21 1.05 -2.50
C ASP A 15 -9.98 1.34 -3.35
N LYS A 16 -9.25 0.28 -3.67
CA LYS A 16 -8.06 0.39 -4.51
C LYS A 16 -8.38 0.99 -5.88
N ASN A 17 -9.51 0.60 -6.47
CA ASN A 17 -9.89 1.11 -7.79
C ASN A 17 -10.12 2.61 -7.76
N THR A 18 -10.78 3.11 -6.72
CA THR A 18 -11.01 4.54 -6.57
C THR A 18 -9.68 5.27 -6.42
N LEU A 19 -8.80 4.75 -5.58
CA LEU A 19 -7.48 5.37 -5.38
C LEU A 19 -6.66 5.36 -6.67
N SER A 20 -6.72 4.30 -7.45
CA SER A 20 -5.93 4.21 -8.67
C SER A 20 -6.38 5.22 -9.72
N GLN A 21 -7.60 5.74 -9.61
CA GLN A 21 -8.08 6.81 -10.47
C GLN A 21 -7.57 8.19 -10.06
N LEU A 22 -7.14 8.33 -8.82
CA LEU A 22 -6.70 9.61 -8.26
C LEU A 22 -5.19 9.76 -8.23
N VAL A 23 -4.47 8.67 -8.08
CA VAL A 23 -3.01 8.70 -7.93
C VAL A 23 -2.35 7.72 -8.90
N ASP A 24 -1.17 8.10 -9.34
CA ASP A 24 -0.36 7.26 -10.22
C ASP A 24 0.81 6.71 -9.41
N THR A 25 0.57 5.58 -8.77
CA THR A 25 1.60 4.89 -8.01
C THR A 25 1.18 3.43 -7.79
N VAL A 26 2.06 2.66 -7.19
CA VAL A 26 1.75 1.28 -6.81
C VAL A 26 0.81 1.31 -5.61
N ILE A 27 -0.30 0.59 -5.71
CA ILE A 27 -1.26 0.47 -4.63
C ILE A 27 -1.37 -1.01 -4.25
N LEU A 28 -1.08 -1.32 -3.00
CA LEU A 28 -1.13 -2.67 -2.47
C LEU A 28 -2.29 -2.79 -1.47
N GLU A 29 -3.09 -3.83 -1.64
CA GLU A 29 -4.16 -4.13 -0.70
C GLU A 29 -3.69 -5.19 0.27
N THR A 30 -4.03 -4.99 1.54
CA THR A 30 -3.81 -5.99 2.56
C THR A 30 -5.13 -6.28 3.25
N SER A 31 -5.29 -7.50 3.74
CA SER A 31 -6.51 -7.91 4.41
C SER A 31 -6.27 -7.98 5.92
N GLY A 32 -6.58 -6.89 6.59
CA GLY A 32 -6.51 -6.84 8.04
C GLY A 32 -5.12 -7.19 8.58
N PHE A 33 -5.07 -8.11 9.52
CA PHE A 33 -3.82 -8.46 10.19
C PHE A 33 -2.90 -9.37 9.39
N GLY A 34 -3.30 -9.76 8.20
CA GLY A 34 -2.51 -10.68 7.38
C GLY A 34 -1.12 -10.15 7.08
N ILE A 35 -0.98 -8.85 6.91
CA ILE A 35 0.30 -8.21 6.59
C ILE A 35 1.37 -8.51 7.64
N PHE A 36 0.99 -8.61 8.92
CA PHE A 36 1.95 -8.83 10.00
C PHE A 36 2.32 -10.30 10.17
N LYS A 37 1.54 -11.19 9.58
CA LYS A 37 1.78 -12.63 9.66
C LYS A 37 2.52 -13.16 8.45
N ASP A 38 2.43 -12.46 7.33
CA ASP A 38 3.01 -12.89 6.07
C ASP A 38 4.40 -12.29 5.90
N ARG A 39 5.42 -13.12 6.10
CA ARG A 39 6.81 -12.69 6.00
C ARG A 39 7.18 -12.25 4.59
N GLU A 40 6.60 -12.87 3.59
CA GLU A 40 6.88 -12.52 2.20
C GLU A 40 6.34 -11.12 1.89
N THR A 41 5.14 -10.83 2.36
CA THR A 41 4.54 -9.51 2.19
C THR A 41 5.36 -8.45 2.92
N LEU A 42 5.79 -8.73 4.16
CA LEU A 42 6.63 -7.79 4.90
C LEU A 42 7.95 -7.54 4.20
N ALA A 43 8.58 -8.58 3.66
CA ALA A 43 9.83 -8.43 2.93
C ALA A 43 9.63 -7.56 1.69
N LEU A 44 8.54 -7.79 0.96
CA LEU A 44 8.21 -6.99 -0.21
C LEU A 44 8.01 -5.52 0.15
N LEU A 45 7.27 -5.26 1.23
CA LEU A 45 7.01 -3.90 1.68
C LEU A 45 8.29 -3.20 2.11
N ARG A 46 9.21 -3.91 2.77
CA ARG A 46 10.49 -3.35 3.15
C ARG A 46 11.32 -2.95 1.92
N ARG A 47 11.30 -3.78 0.90
CA ARG A 47 12.04 -3.51 -0.34
C ARG A 47 11.46 -2.31 -1.06
N ILE A 48 10.14 -2.23 -1.17
CA ILE A 48 9.46 -1.10 -1.80
C ILE A 48 9.69 0.17 -0.98
N GLY A 49 9.56 0.07 0.34
CA GLY A 49 9.76 1.21 1.22
C GLY A 49 11.16 1.78 1.15
N ALA A 50 12.17 0.92 1.02
CA ALA A 50 13.55 1.36 0.91
C ALA A 50 13.81 2.11 -0.40
N LYS A 51 13.11 1.72 -1.47
CA LYS A 51 13.32 2.33 -2.78
C LYS A 51 12.51 3.59 -3.00
N ARG A 52 11.26 3.60 -2.57
CA ARG A 52 10.35 4.70 -2.91
C ARG A 52 9.48 5.19 -1.77
N GLY A 53 9.59 4.57 -0.61
CA GLY A 53 8.78 4.95 0.53
C GLY A 53 7.40 4.32 0.50
N LEU A 54 6.73 4.34 1.64
CA LEU A 54 5.40 3.78 1.79
C LEU A 54 4.47 4.78 2.46
N ILE A 55 3.23 4.81 2.00
CA ILE A 55 2.15 5.51 2.67
C ILE A 55 1.15 4.44 3.11
N LEU A 56 0.88 4.39 4.39
CA LEU A 56 -0.05 3.42 4.94
C LEU A 56 -1.39 4.08 5.22
N LEU A 57 -2.43 3.57 4.59
CA LEU A 57 -3.80 4.01 4.83
C LEU A 57 -4.54 2.92 5.56
N THR A 58 -4.97 3.21 6.77
CA THR A 58 -5.67 2.25 7.60
C THR A 58 -7.07 2.74 7.92
N ASP A 59 -7.99 1.80 8.05
CA ASP A 59 -9.35 2.08 8.48
C ASP A 59 -9.38 1.95 10.00
N SER A 60 -9.37 3.09 10.67
CA SER A 60 -9.35 3.12 12.14
C SER A 60 -10.69 3.53 12.71
#